data_c12405aa1c42592701c6ba34a1b6d562
#
_entry.id   c12405aa1c42592701c6ba34a1b6d562
#
_cell.length_a   1.000
_cell.length_b   1.000
_cell.length_c   1.000
_cell.angle_alpha   90.00
_cell.angle_beta   90.00
_cell.angle_gamma   90.00
#
_symmetry.space_group_name_H-M   'P 1'
#
loop_
_entity.id
_entity.type
_entity.pdbx_description
1 polymer ?
#
loop_
_entity_poly.entity_id
_entity_poly.type
_entity_poly.pdbx_seq_one_letter_code
_entity_poly.pdbx_strand_id
1 'polypeptide(L)'
;MRRGPSGGLGEIAVDITTEIPTSYRALFTIPGFPRLVGSMMLARTASTMVSLVLVLFALERYHSPGLAGLVTFLAIFPGLMVSPIAGALLDRHGRTRLMALDYGVAATALTLIAVLGASDALTEWLLVVIVTAQSLTFPLSHTGVRTMFPLLVPRPLWERANAIDSNGYVVSSIFGPAIAGALVATVGSIWTLALTAAMYVVAAAVTLGLRDPLGRVPHGALLSDAWDGLVYVAKHPTLRGLAISVSTNNIANGLFFIGLPVLVLTRLGGGPAQVGQLFALSGITAAISVLFFGRFGTEGRERPLMAGSMLVIGLGYLLTLLSPSMLFAAVALLIVGLATGPFDIVLFTMRQRRTDPAWLGRAFAVSMSLNFVGFPVGSGLGGAIVPLSIELALGLAVTLNVVAAVITFLTVPAQHS
;
A
#
# COMPACT_ATOMS: atom_id res chain seq x y z
N MET A 1 80.99 8.88 -7.24
CA MET A 1 80.42 9.91 -8.12
C MET A 1 79.80 9.26 -9.35
N ARG A 2 78.48 9.19 -9.41
CA ARG A 2 77.68 9.20 -10.68
C ARG A 2 76.20 9.22 -10.23
N ARG A 3 75.57 10.37 -10.43
CA ARG A 3 74.14 10.57 -10.26
C ARG A 3 73.46 10.00 -11.51
N GLY A 4 72.47 9.07 -11.34
CA GLY A 4 71.56 8.64 -12.39
C GLY A 4 70.27 9.47 -12.34
N PRO A 5 69.54 9.66 -13.45
CA PRO A 5 68.43 10.57 -13.53
C PRO A 5 67.15 9.94 -12.96
N SER A 6 66.45 10.71 -12.10
CA SER A 6 65.09 10.45 -11.63
C SER A 6 64.10 10.68 -12.73
N GLY A 7 63.63 9.58 -13.36
CA GLY A 7 62.48 9.61 -14.26
C GLY A 7 61.18 9.83 -13.50
N GLY A 8 60.56 10.99 -13.67
CA GLY A 8 59.25 11.28 -13.18
C GLY A 8 58.19 10.42 -13.82
N LEU A 9 57.59 9.52 -13.04
CA LEU A 9 56.31 8.92 -13.39
C LEU A 9 55.22 9.95 -13.08
N GLY A 10 54.81 10.65 -14.11
CA GLY A 10 53.60 11.47 -14.03
C GLY A 10 52.42 10.58 -13.70
N GLU A 11 51.96 10.68 -12.49
CA GLU A 11 50.65 10.18 -12.08
C GLU A 11 49.58 10.92 -12.90
N ILE A 12 49.09 10.24 -13.96
CA ILE A 12 47.84 10.65 -14.62
C ILE A 12 46.74 10.30 -13.64
N ALA A 13 46.47 11.19 -12.68
CA ALA A 13 45.23 11.18 -11.91
C ALA A 13 44.12 11.46 -12.93
N VAL A 14 43.51 10.40 -13.43
CA VAL A 14 42.22 10.49 -14.13
C VAL A 14 41.19 10.95 -13.09
N ASP A 15 40.98 12.24 -13.07
CA ASP A 15 39.89 12.88 -12.28
C ASP A 15 38.56 12.49 -12.90
N ILE A 16 38.07 11.28 -12.54
CA ILE A 16 36.72 10.83 -12.91
C ILE A 16 35.74 11.26 -11.79
N THR A 17 35.70 12.54 -11.46
CA THR A 17 34.56 13.16 -10.84
C THR A 17 33.57 13.61 -11.89
N THR A 18 33.03 12.66 -12.66
CA THR A 18 31.77 12.92 -13.35
C THR A 18 30.72 13.09 -12.27
N GLU A 19 30.43 14.34 -11.89
CA GLU A 19 29.29 14.68 -11.03
C GLU A 19 28.04 14.08 -11.66
N ILE A 20 27.49 13.02 -11.04
CA ILE A 20 26.24 12.41 -11.49
C ILE A 20 25.18 13.48 -11.33
N PRO A 21 24.51 13.94 -12.41
CA PRO A 21 23.50 14.98 -12.31
C PRO A 21 22.39 14.52 -11.36
N THR A 22 22.24 15.21 -10.21
CA THR A 22 21.26 14.89 -9.18
C THR A 22 19.89 15.45 -9.56
N SER A 23 19.32 15.06 -10.70
CA SER A 23 17.99 15.51 -11.16
C SER A 23 17.05 14.33 -11.37
N TYR A 24 15.74 14.57 -11.32
CA TYR A 24 14.74 13.55 -11.69
C TYR A 24 14.92 13.07 -13.13
N ARG A 25 15.35 13.96 -14.04
CA ARG A 25 15.61 13.61 -15.43
C ARG A 25 16.74 12.58 -15.56
N ALA A 26 17.75 12.66 -14.71
CA ALA A 26 18.86 11.70 -14.70
C ALA A 26 18.40 10.27 -14.34
N LEU A 27 17.35 10.10 -13.53
CA LEU A 27 16.77 8.78 -13.24
C LEU A 27 16.24 8.10 -14.51
N PHE A 28 15.58 8.85 -15.38
CA PHE A 28 14.96 8.32 -16.59
C PHE A 28 15.98 8.00 -17.69
N THR A 29 17.24 8.41 -17.55
CA THR A 29 18.34 8.01 -18.44
C THR A 29 19.01 6.69 -18.01
N ILE A 30 18.72 6.22 -16.77
CA ILE A 30 19.27 4.95 -16.28
C ILE A 30 18.60 3.77 -17.01
N PRO A 31 19.39 2.87 -17.65
CA PRO A 31 18.83 1.71 -18.33
C PRO A 31 17.99 0.83 -17.39
N GLY A 32 16.75 0.55 -17.77
CA GLY A 32 15.82 -0.24 -16.98
C GLY A 32 14.96 0.55 -15.99
N PHE A 33 15.39 1.73 -15.52
CA PHE A 33 14.61 2.52 -14.55
C PHE A 33 13.22 2.95 -15.08
N PRO A 34 13.08 3.51 -16.30
CA PRO A 34 11.76 3.85 -16.83
C PRO A 34 10.82 2.66 -16.97
N ARG A 35 11.38 1.48 -17.35
CA ARG A 35 10.59 0.24 -17.44
C ARG A 35 10.13 -0.24 -16.07
N LEU A 36 11.00 -0.20 -15.04
CA LEU A 36 10.66 -0.56 -13.68
C LEU A 36 9.54 0.36 -13.14
N VAL A 37 9.69 1.68 -13.30
CA VAL A 37 8.68 2.64 -12.86
C VAL A 37 7.36 2.44 -13.62
N GLY A 38 7.40 2.26 -14.93
CA GLY A 38 6.21 2.04 -15.74
C GLY A 38 5.44 0.76 -15.34
N SER A 39 6.14 -0.37 -15.18
CA SER A 39 5.53 -1.62 -14.74
C SER A 39 4.98 -1.52 -13.31
N MET A 40 5.72 -0.88 -12.41
CA MET A 40 5.31 -0.63 -11.03
C MET A 40 4.04 0.23 -10.96
N MET A 41 3.99 1.35 -11.67
CA MET A 41 2.84 2.24 -11.68
C MET A 41 1.60 1.55 -12.22
N LEU A 42 1.75 0.80 -13.33
CA LEU A 42 0.66 0.06 -13.93
C LEU A 42 0.13 -1.03 -12.97
N ALA A 43 1.02 -1.83 -12.38
CA ALA A 43 0.64 -2.88 -11.44
C ALA A 43 0.01 -2.33 -10.15
N ARG A 44 0.50 -1.22 -9.61
CA ARG A 44 -0.08 -0.56 -8.42
C ARG A 44 -1.47 -0.02 -8.70
N THR A 45 -1.64 0.65 -9.84
CA THR A 45 -2.98 1.14 -10.25
C THR A 45 -3.92 -0.04 -10.43
N ALA A 46 -3.50 -1.11 -11.10
CA ALA A 46 -4.26 -2.33 -11.23
C ALA A 46 -4.63 -2.93 -9.84
N SER A 47 -3.68 -3.00 -8.91
CA SER A 47 -3.92 -3.52 -7.55
C SER A 47 -4.96 -2.73 -6.77
N THR A 48 -4.90 -1.39 -6.82
CA THR A 48 -5.91 -0.54 -6.16
C THR A 48 -7.27 -0.61 -6.85
N MET A 49 -7.30 -0.79 -8.19
CA MET A 49 -8.53 -1.08 -8.92
C MET A 49 -9.14 -2.42 -8.49
N VAL A 50 -8.35 -3.49 -8.44
CA VAL A 50 -8.80 -4.83 -8.02
C VAL A 50 -9.47 -4.79 -6.66
N SER A 51 -8.89 -4.06 -5.70
CA SER A 51 -9.44 -3.95 -4.34
C SER A 51 -10.89 -3.46 -4.35
N LEU A 52 -11.21 -2.44 -5.14
CA LEU A 52 -12.58 -1.92 -5.23
C LEU A 52 -13.47 -2.77 -6.15
N VAL A 53 -12.93 -3.20 -7.30
CA VAL A 53 -13.73 -3.99 -8.29
C VAL A 53 -14.19 -5.30 -7.68
N LEU A 54 -13.39 -6.01 -6.88
CA LEU A 54 -13.79 -7.25 -6.22
C LEU A 54 -14.93 -7.03 -5.22
N VAL A 55 -14.91 -5.92 -4.47
CA VAL A 55 -16.01 -5.54 -3.59
C VAL A 55 -17.29 -5.27 -4.38
N LEU A 56 -17.20 -4.43 -5.42
CA LEU A 56 -18.34 -4.09 -6.27
C LEU A 56 -18.88 -5.33 -7.00
N PHE A 57 -18.01 -6.20 -7.50
CA PHE A 57 -18.38 -7.46 -8.15
C PHE A 57 -19.12 -8.40 -7.20
N ALA A 58 -18.65 -8.54 -5.95
CA ALA A 58 -19.30 -9.36 -4.95
C ALA A 58 -20.69 -8.81 -4.58
N LEU A 59 -20.83 -7.48 -4.48
CA LEU A 59 -22.09 -6.81 -4.20
C LEU A 59 -23.06 -6.87 -5.38
N GLU A 60 -22.57 -6.68 -6.62
CA GLU A 60 -23.39 -6.70 -7.84
C GLU A 60 -23.92 -8.11 -8.15
N ARG A 61 -23.04 -9.12 -8.11
CA ARG A 61 -23.36 -10.47 -8.56
C ARG A 61 -23.99 -11.36 -7.49
N TYR A 62 -23.46 -11.28 -6.27
CA TYR A 62 -23.89 -12.17 -5.17
C TYR A 62 -24.74 -11.46 -4.12
N HIS A 63 -24.92 -10.15 -4.24
CA HIS A 63 -25.63 -9.32 -3.24
C HIS A 63 -25.13 -9.56 -1.83
N SER A 64 -23.84 -9.89 -1.67
CA SER A 64 -23.26 -10.35 -0.42
C SER A 64 -22.13 -9.43 0.08
N PRO A 65 -22.43 -8.52 1.03
CA PRO A 65 -21.37 -7.78 1.74
C PRO A 65 -20.42 -8.73 2.50
N GLY A 66 -20.91 -9.88 2.94
CA GLY A 66 -20.11 -10.92 3.58
C GLY A 66 -19.02 -11.44 2.67
N LEU A 67 -19.38 -11.80 1.44
CA LEU A 67 -18.41 -12.23 0.43
C LEU A 67 -17.45 -11.11 0.06
N ALA A 68 -17.91 -9.87 -0.07
CA ALA A 68 -17.05 -8.71 -0.35
C ALA A 68 -15.95 -8.52 0.71
N GLY A 69 -16.31 -8.63 1.98
CA GLY A 69 -15.35 -8.56 3.08
C GLY A 69 -14.40 -9.75 3.13
N LEU A 70 -14.91 -10.98 2.93
CA LEU A 70 -14.11 -12.20 2.91
C LEU A 70 -13.09 -12.17 1.77
N VAL A 71 -13.50 -11.79 0.56
CA VAL A 71 -12.63 -11.67 -0.61
C VAL A 71 -11.55 -10.60 -0.38
N THR A 72 -11.90 -9.45 0.20
CA THR A 72 -10.92 -8.41 0.54
C THR A 72 -9.94 -8.89 1.60
N PHE A 73 -10.39 -9.60 2.62
CA PHE A 73 -9.53 -10.22 3.62
C PHE A 73 -8.54 -11.21 2.99
N LEU A 74 -9.05 -12.14 2.18
CA LEU A 74 -8.25 -13.20 1.57
C LEU A 74 -7.34 -12.69 0.43
N ALA A 75 -7.67 -11.59 -0.20
CA ALA A 75 -6.79 -10.94 -1.18
C ALA A 75 -5.49 -10.41 -0.58
N ILE A 76 -5.43 -10.20 0.75
CA ILE A 76 -4.29 -9.55 1.41
C ILE A 76 -3.68 -10.42 2.51
N PHE A 77 -4.50 -10.98 3.40
CA PHE A 77 -4.01 -11.61 4.63
C PHE A 77 -3.10 -12.83 4.40
N PRO A 78 -3.43 -13.80 3.50
CA PRO A 78 -2.54 -14.94 3.25
C PRO A 78 -1.19 -14.50 2.69
N GLY A 79 -1.17 -13.51 1.79
CA GLY A 79 0.06 -12.93 1.27
C GLY A 79 0.93 -12.29 2.34
N LEU A 80 0.33 -11.57 3.29
CA LEU A 80 1.08 -11.00 4.43
C LEU A 80 1.77 -12.10 5.26
N MET A 81 1.14 -13.25 5.44
CA MET A 81 1.73 -14.38 6.17
C MET A 81 2.93 -14.99 5.43
N VAL A 82 2.91 -14.99 4.10
CA VAL A 82 4.01 -15.49 3.26
C VAL A 82 5.10 -14.42 3.02
N SER A 83 4.82 -13.17 3.27
CA SER A 83 5.71 -12.02 3.01
C SER A 83 7.15 -12.19 3.54
N PRO A 84 7.43 -12.76 4.72
CA PRO A 84 8.80 -12.95 5.20
C PRO A 84 9.65 -13.85 4.29
N ILE A 85 9.03 -14.76 3.54
CA ILE A 85 9.71 -15.70 2.64
C ILE A 85 9.97 -15.06 1.27
N ALA A 86 9.20 -14.04 0.90
CA ALA A 86 9.28 -13.41 -0.42
C ALA A 86 10.68 -12.87 -0.75
N GLY A 87 11.34 -12.22 0.21
CA GLY A 87 12.69 -11.69 0.05
C GLY A 87 13.70 -12.78 -0.32
N ALA A 88 13.69 -13.91 0.41
CA ALA A 88 14.56 -15.06 0.15
C ALA A 88 14.31 -15.67 -1.23
N LEU A 89 13.04 -15.77 -1.63
CA LEU A 89 12.68 -16.29 -2.95
C LEU A 89 13.20 -15.38 -4.05
N LEU A 90 13.06 -14.06 -3.91
CA LEU A 90 13.54 -13.07 -4.87
C LEU A 90 15.05 -13.13 -5.06
N ASP A 91 15.81 -13.25 -3.98
CA ASP A 91 17.27 -13.35 -4.03
C ASP A 91 17.75 -14.68 -4.64
N ARG A 92 16.99 -15.77 -4.43
CA ARG A 92 17.34 -17.10 -4.90
C ARG A 92 16.98 -17.36 -6.36
N HIS A 93 15.83 -16.86 -6.81
CA HIS A 93 15.26 -17.18 -8.13
C HIS A 93 15.29 -16.02 -9.13
N GLY A 94 15.70 -14.84 -8.68
CA GLY A 94 15.76 -13.60 -9.46
C GLY A 94 14.51 -12.74 -9.31
N ARG A 95 14.72 -11.44 -9.08
CA ARG A 95 13.67 -10.46 -8.76
C ARG A 95 12.72 -10.24 -9.91
N THR A 96 13.25 -9.99 -11.10
CA THR A 96 12.44 -9.70 -12.30
C THR A 96 11.53 -10.85 -12.68
N ARG A 97 12.00 -12.10 -12.56
CA ARG A 97 11.21 -13.31 -12.86
C ARG A 97 10.06 -13.49 -11.88
N LEU A 98 10.32 -13.32 -10.58
CA LEU A 98 9.30 -13.51 -9.56
C LEU A 98 8.28 -12.37 -9.53
N MET A 99 8.70 -11.13 -9.83
CA MET A 99 7.76 -10.02 -10.04
C MET A 99 6.84 -10.28 -11.23
N ALA A 100 7.41 -10.74 -12.36
CA ALA A 100 6.61 -11.09 -13.54
C ALA A 100 5.70 -12.28 -13.29
N LEU A 101 6.14 -13.28 -12.48
CA LEU A 101 5.30 -14.39 -12.04
C LEU A 101 4.08 -13.88 -11.25
N ASP A 102 4.27 -13.00 -10.29
CA ASP A 102 3.17 -12.43 -9.50
C ASP A 102 2.17 -11.69 -10.41
N TYR A 103 2.66 -10.83 -11.30
CA TYR A 103 1.78 -10.14 -12.25
C TYR A 103 1.07 -11.12 -13.19
N GLY A 104 1.74 -12.20 -13.62
CA GLY A 104 1.13 -13.26 -14.41
C GLY A 104 0.05 -14.03 -13.66
N VAL A 105 0.29 -14.35 -12.39
CA VAL A 105 -0.71 -15.00 -11.51
C VAL A 105 -1.91 -14.07 -11.30
N ALA A 106 -1.67 -12.78 -11.03
CA ALA A 106 -2.75 -11.80 -10.88
C ALA A 106 -3.57 -11.67 -12.17
N ALA A 107 -2.91 -11.56 -13.33
CA ALA A 107 -3.58 -11.51 -14.62
C ALA A 107 -4.44 -12.77 -14.88
N THR A 108 -3.89 -13.96 -14.61
CA THR A 108 -4.60 -15.24 -14.78
C THR A 108 -5.78 -15.33 -13.83
N ALA A 109 -5.62 -14.98 -12.56
CA ALA A 109 -6.70 -14.99 -11.57
C ALA A 109 -7.87 -14.09 -11.99
N LEU A 110 -7.57 -12.83 -12.38
CA LEU A 110 -8.60 -11.89 -12.82
C LEU A 110 -9.27 -12.31 -14.12
N THR A 111 -8.52 -12.88 -15.06
CA THR A 111 -9.06 -13.45 -16.30
C THR A 111 -9.99 -14.62 -16.00
N LEU A 112 -9.60 -15.53 -15.09
CA LEU A 112 -10.47 -16.64 -14.66
C LEU A 112 -11.75 -16.13 -14.02
N ILE A 113 -11.67 -15.14 -13.12
CA ILE A 113 -12.85 -14.53 -12.50
C ILE A 113 -13.75 -13.92 -13.57
N ALA A 114 -13.20 -13.18 -14.53
CA ALA A 114 -13.97 -12.54 -15.60
C ALA A 114 -14.63 -13.57 -16.52
N VAL A 115 -13.90 -14.57 -16.98
CA VAL A 115 -14.43 -15.61 -17.90
C VAL A 115 -15.49 -16.48 -17.23
N LEU A 116 -15.20 -16.98 -16.02
CA LEU A 116 -16.15 -17.80 -15.26
C LEU A 116 -17.36 -16.96 -14.81
N GLY A 117 -17.13 -15.67 -14.51
CA GLY A 117 -18.21 -14.72 -14.21
C GLY A 117 -19.13 -14.48 -15.41
N ALA A 118 -18.56 -14.33 -16.61
CA ALA A 118 -19.32 -14.13 -17.85
C ALA A 118 -20.11 -15.37 -18.29
N SER A 119 -19.61 -16.57 -17.97
CA SER A 119 -20.25 -17.85 -18.29
C SER A 119 -21.20 -18.35 -17.20
N ASP A 120 -21.44 -17.58 -16.15
CA ASP A 120 -22.23 -17.96 -14.96
C ASP A 120 -21.70 -19.20 -14.20
N ALA A 121 -20.47 -19.62 -14.49
CA ALA A 121 -19.84 -20.78 -13.86
C ALA A 121 -19.07 -20.41 -12.56
N LEU A 122 -18.92 -19.12 -12.24
CA LEU A 122 -18.19 -18.67 -11.05
C LEU A 122 -19.05 -18.83 -9.80
N THR A 123 -18.70 -19.77 -8.95
CA THR A 123 -19.29 -19.91 -7.62
C THR A 123 -18.56 -19.05 -6.60
N GLU A 124 -19.22 -18.72 -5.47
CA GLU A 124 -18.59 -17.97 -4.36
C GLU A 124 -17.29 -18.66 -3.86
N TRP A 125 -17.34 -19.99 -3.71
CA TRP A 125 -16.19 -20.78 -3.30
C TRP A 125 -15.02 -20.67 -4.27
N LEU A 126 -15.30 -20.74 -5.57
CA LEU A 126 -14.26 -20.66 -6.59
C LEU A 126 -13.61 -19.26 -6.62
N LEU A 127 -14.42 -18.20 -6.44
CA LEU A 127 -13.93 -16.83 -6.28
C LEU A 127 -12.96 -16.73 -5.09
N VAL A 128 -13.35 -17.27 -3.93
CA VAL A 128 -12.54 -17.33 -2.72
C VAL A 128 -11.20 -18.05 -2.95
N VAL A 129 -11.23 -19.20 -3.61
CA VAL A 129 -10.02 -19.98 -3.91
C VAL A 129 -9.08 -19.22 -4.85
N ILE A 130 -9.60 -18.65 -5.94
CA ILE A 130 -8.80 -17.91 -6.91
C ILE A 130 -8.13 -16.70 -6.26
N VAL A 131 -8.86 -15.92 -5.49
CA VAL A 131 -8.34 -14.72 -4.82
C VAL A 131 -7.30 -15.09 -3.76
N THR A 132 -7.55 -16.15 -2.99
CA THR A 132 -6.60 -16.64 -1.98
C THR A 132 -5.29 -17.11 -2.64
N ALA A 133 -5.38 -17.87 -3.73
CA ALA A 133 -4.21 -18.34 -4.46
C ALA A 133 -3.38 -17.18 -5.03
N GLN A 134 -4.04 -16.17 -5.58
CA GLN A 134 -3.38 -14.96 -6.11
C GLN A 134 -2.68 -14.17 -4.99
N SER A 135 -3.28 -14.08 -3.80
CA SER A 135 -2.70 -13.30 -2.70
C SER A 135 -1.34 -13.84 -2.24
N LEU A 136 -1.07 -15.15 -2.40
CA LEU A 136 0.19 -15.75 -1.97
C LEU A 136 1.41 -15.25 -2.75
N THR A 137 1.23 -14.76 -3.98
CA THR A 137 2.33 -14.23 -4.81
C THR A 137 2.52 -12.72 -4.67
N PHE A 138 1.50 -11.99 -4.20
CA PHE A 138 1.52 -10.54 -4.04
C PHE A 138 2.77 -9.95 -3.36
N PRO A 139 3.37 -10.56 -2.31
CA PRO A 139 4.59 -10.04 -1.69
C PRO A 139 5.80 -10.04 -2.62
N LEU A 140 5.83 -10.88 -3.67
CA LEU A 140 6.96 -10.98 -4.59
C LEU A 140 7.17 -9.69 -5.39
N SER A 141 6.12 -9.12 -5.95
CA SER A 141 6.24 -7.85 -6.68
C SER A 141 6.46 -6.66 -5.74
N HIS A 142 5.75 -6.63 -4.61
CA HIS A 142 5.87 -5.55 -3.62
C HIS A 142 7.29 -5.42 -3.06
N THR A 143 7.90 -6.53 -2.67
CA THR A 143 9.28 -6.58 -2.17
C THR A 143 10.27 -6.43 -3.32
N GLY A 144 9.98 -7.06 -4.47
CA GLY A 144 10.83 -7.04 -5.65
C GLY A 144 11.11 -5.63 -6.16
N VAL A 145 10.09 -4.80 -6.31
CA VAL A 145 10.23 -3.39 -6.73
C VAL A 145 11.15 -2.63 -5.79
N ARG A 146 10.92 -2.71 -4.48
CA ARG A 146 11.71 -1.98 -3.47
C ARG A 146 13.17 -2.41 -3.44
N THR A 147 13.44 -3.70 -3.67
CA THR A 147 14.81 -4.22 -3.71
C THR A 147 15.53 -3.92 -5.03
N MET A 148 14.78 -3.69 -6.12
CA MET A 148 15.36 -3.31 -7.42
C MET A 148 15.86 -1.85 -7.46
N PHE A 149 15.20 -0.91 -6.75
CA PHE A 149 15.61 0.50 -6.77
C PHE A 149 17.08 0.72 -6.38
N PRO A 150 17.57 0.27 -5.21
CA PRO A 150 18.95 0.49 -4.82
C PRO A 150 19.97 -0.27 -5.69
N LEU A 151 19.54 -1.27 -6.45
CA LEU A 151 20.40 -2.01 -7.36
C LEU A 151 20.56 -1.34 -8.74
N LEU A 152 19.51 -0.67 -9.20
CA LEU A 152 19.50 0.02 -10.49
C LEU A 152 20.02 1.45 -10.39
N VAL A 153 19.77 2.12 -9.24
CA VAL A 153 19.97 3.56 -9.10
C VAL A 153 21.22 3.84 -8.27
N PRO A 154 22.14 4.70 -8.75
CA PRO A 154 23.28 5.17 -7.96
C PRO A 154 22.86 5.88 -6.68
N ARG A 155 23.64 5.72 -5.60
CA ARG A 155 23.36 6.29 -4.26
C ARG A 155 22.91 7.76 -4.25
N PRO A 156 23.53 8.70 -5.01
CA PRO A 156 23.13 10.11 -5.01
C PRO A 156 21.71 10.37 -5.50
N LEU A 157 21.09 9.39 -6.17
CA LEU A 157 19.72 9.49 -6.72
C LEU A 157 18.67 8.71 -5.91
N TRP A 158 19.05 8.01 -4.85
CA TRP A 158 18.13 7.16 -4.08
C TRP A 158 16.95 7.92 -3.50
N GLU A 159 17.15 9.12 -2.97
CA GLU A 159 16.06 9.94 -2.42
C GLU A 159 15.00 10.26 -3.48
N ARG A 160 15.44 10.57 -4.70
CA ARG A 160 14.53 10.86 -5.81
C ARG A 160 13.82 9.62 -6.32
N ALA A 161 14.50 8.48 -6.36
CA ALA A 161 13.90 7.20 -6.72
C ALA A 161 12.83 6.79 -5.68
N ASN A 162 13.13 6.94 -4.38
CA ASN A 162 12.18 6.71 -3.31
C ASN A 162 11.00 7.67 -3.35
N ALA A 163 11.22 8.93 -3.75
CA ALA A 163 10.13 9.89 -3.96
C ALA A 163 9.20 9.45 -5.10
N ILE A 164 9.73 8.91 -6.20
CA ILE A 164 8.92 8.33 -7.30
C ILE A 164 8.16 7.10 -6.80
N ASP A 165 8.78 6.23 -6.00
CA ASP A 165 8.12 5.06 -5.40
C ASP A 165 6.94 5.48 -4.52
N SER A 166 7.15 6.44 -3.62
CA SER A 166 6.11 6.94 -2.71
C SER A 166 4.99 7.65 -3.46
N ASN A 167 5.32 8.52 -4.42
CA ASN A 167 4.32 9.15 -5.27
C ASN A 167 3.50 8.13 -6.07
N GLY A 168 4.10 7.01 -6.47
CA GLY A 168 3.41 5.92 -7.14
C GLY A 168 2.26 5.34 -6.30
N TYR A 169 2.43 5.20 -4.99
CA TYR A 169 1.34 4.79 -4.09
C TYR A 169 0.23 5.84 -4.02
N VAL A 170 0.59 7.11 -3.86
CA VAL A 170 -0.40 8.21 -3.80
C VAL A 170 -1.22 8.29 -5.08
N VAL A 171 -0.55 8.30 -6.23
CA VAL A 171 -1.22 8.34 -7.54
C VAL A 171 -2.16 7.15 -7.73
N SER A 172 -1.68 5.93 -7.44
CA SER A 172 -2.49 4.73 -7.58
C SER A 172 -3.68 4.69 -6.61
N SER A 173 -3.53 5.18 -5.38
CA SER A 173 -4.62 5.24 -4.40
C SER A 173 -5.73 6.23 -4.76
N ILE A 174 -5.40 7.27 -5.54
CA ILE A 174 -6.37 8.24 -6.04
C ILE A 174 -7.06 7.73 -7.31
N PHE A 175 -6.24 7.39 -8.32
CA PHE A 175 -6.76 7.06 -9.65
C PHE A 175 -7.33 5.66 -9.73
N GLY A 176 -6.80 4.68 -8.98
CA GLY A 176 -7.28 3.31 -9.02
C GLY A 176 -8.77 3.17 -8.69
N PRO A 177 -9.23 3.61 -7.52
CA PRO A 177 -10.66 3.54 -7.19
C PRO A 177 -11.54 4.39 -8.11
N ALA A 178 -11.07 5.57 -8.56
CA ALA A 178 -11.80 6.42 -9.50
C ALA A 178 -12.03 5.71 -10.85
N ILE A 179 -10.96 5.15 -11.42
CA ILE A 179 -11.00 4.41 -12.69
C ILE A 179 -11.86 3.14 -12.51
N ALA A 180 -11.67 2.40 -11.42
CA ALA A 180 -12.43 1.20 -11.12
C ALA A 180 -13.94 1.48 -11.06
N GLY A 181 -14.35 2.48 -10.26
CA GLY A 181 -15.76 2.86 -10.13
C GLY A 181 -16.37 3.35 -11.44
N ALA A 182 -15.64 4.16 -12.22
CA ALA A 182 -16.09 4.64 -13.53
C ALA A 182 -16.23 3.51 -14.54
N LEU A 183 -15.28 2.58 -14.62
CA LEU A 183 -15.33 1.44 -15.52
C LEU A 183 -16.47 0.46 -15.12
N VAL A 184 -16.62 0.16 -13.83
CA VAL A 184 -17.73 -0.69 -13.37
C VAL A 184 -19.08 -0.08 -13.74
N ALA A 185 -19.23 1.23 -13.61
CA ALA A 185 -20.47 1.93 -13.98
C ALA A 185 -20.76 1.97 -15.48
N THR A 186 -19.73 1.93 -16.33
CA THR A 186 -19.88 2.09 -17.79
C THR A 186 -19.86 0.76 -18.55
N VAL A 187 -18.95 -0.15 -18.19
CA VAL A 187 -18.76 -1.43 -18.89
C VAL A 187 -19.07 -2.66 -18.02
N GLY A 188 -19.37 -2.45 -16.72
CA GLY A 188 -19.65 -3.51 -15.76
C GLY A 188 -18.40 -4.09 -15.11
N SER A 189 -18.59 -4.82 -14.01
CA SER A 189 -17.52 -5.38 -13.19
C SER A 189 -16.69 -6.44 -13.93
N ILE A 190 -17.31 -7.28 -14.76
CA ILE A 190 -16.63 -8.34 -15.53
C ILE A 190 -15.61 -7.75 -16.51
N TRP A 191 -16.01 -6.78 -17.31
CA TRP A 191 -15.10 -6.13 -18.27
C TRP A 191 -14.02 -5.31 -17.56
N THR A 192 -14.34 -4.71 -16.40
CA THR A 192 -13.35 -4.01 -15.59
C THR A 192 -12.28 -4.96 -15.05
N LEU A 193 -12.67 -6.17 -14.61
CA LEU A 193 -11.73 -7.23 -14.24
C LEU A 193 -10.83 -7.65 -15.40
N ALA A 194 -11.41 -7.84 -16.59
CA ALA A 194 -10.65 -8.21 -17.80
C ALA A 194 -9.65 -7.11 -18.22
N LEU A 195 -10.06 -5.84 -18.18
CA LEU A 195 -9.16 -4.71 -18.44
C LEU A 195 -8.03 -4.61 -17.39
N THR A 196 -8.35 -4.85 -16.13
CA THR A 196 -7.35 -4.86 -15.05
C THR A 196 -6.39 -6.05 -15.20
N ALA A 197 -6.88 -7.21 -15.65
CA ALA A 197 -6.02 -8.35 -16.01
C ALA A 197 -5.06 -7.98 -17.14
N ALA A 198 -5.53 -7.29 -18.18
CA ALA A 198 -4.68 -6.82 -19.27
C ALA A 198 -3.57 -5.84 -18.79
N MET A 199 -3.87 -4.97 -17.81
CA MET A 199 -2.85 -4.12 -17.18
C MET A 199 -1.74 -4.95 -16.53
N TYR A 200 -2.09 -6.03 -15.84
CA TYR A 200 -1.11 -6.95 -15.24
C TYR A 200 -0.31 -7.72 -16.30
N VAL A 201 -0.93 -8.14 -17.41
CA VAL A 201 -0.20 -8.75 -18.54
C VAL A 201 0.86 -7.80 -19.08
N VAL A 202 0.49 -6.53 -19.30
CA VAL A 202 1.43 -5.51 -19.77
C VAL A 202 2.54 -5.28 -18.74
N ALA A 203 2.19 -5.17 -17.45
CA ALA A 203 3.17 -5.03 -16.37
C ALA A 203 4.15 -6.21 -16.32
N ALA A 204 3.67 -7.45 -16.48
CA ALA A 204 4.50 -8.65 -16.54
C ALA A 204 5.45 -8.63 -17.74
N ALA A 205 4.95 -8.32 -18.93
CA ALA A 205 5.73 -8.24 -20.16
C ALA A 205 6.83 -7.18 -20.07
N VAL A 206 6.51 -5.99 -19.55
CA VAL A 206 7.49 -4.92 -19.33
C VAL A 206 8.55 -5.34 -18.31
N THR A 207 8.14 -6.02 -17.23
CA THR A 207 9.04 -6.51 -16.17
C THR A 207 9.99 -7.58 -16.70
N LEU A 208 9.56 -8.51 -17.54
CA LEU A 208 10.41 -9.52 -18.16
C LEU A 208 11.53 -8.93 -19.05
N GLY A 209 11.32 -7.72 -19.58
CA GLY A 209 12.35 -6.98 -20.32
C GLY A 209 13.41 -6.32 -19.44
N LEU A 210 13.31 -6.40 -18.10
CA LEU A 210 14.30 -5.90 -17.16
C LEU A 210 15.39 -6.94 -16.93
N ARG A 211 16.64 -6.46 -16.85
CA ARG A 211 17.77 -7.30 -16.41
C ARG A 211 17.87 -7.21 -14.88
N ASP A 212 18.03 -8.36 -14.23
CA ASP A 212 18.33 -8.40 -12.79
C ASP A 212 19.82 -8.02 -12.62
N PRO A 213 20.13 -6.89 -11.96
CA PRO A 213 21.50 -6.35 -11.93
C PRO A 213 22.45 -7.16 -11.04
N LEU A 214 21.94 -7.95 -10.13
CA LEU A 214 22.73 -8.83 -9.28
C LEU A 214 22.30 -10.28 -9.50
N GLY A 215 23.29 -11.14 -9.71
CA GLY A 215 23.08 -12.58 -9.64
C GLY A 215 22.60 -13.02 -8.26
N ARG A 216 22.29 -14.30 -8.13
CA ARG A 216 21.78 -14.92 -6.89
C ARG A 216 22.75 -14.69 -5.72
N VAL A 217 22.34 -13.94 -4.70
CA VAL A 217 23.09 -13.71 -3.47
C VAL A 217 22.46 -14.60 -2.39
N PRO A 218 23.17 -15.58 -1.82
CA PRO A 218 22.67 -16.32 -0.67
C PRO A 218 22.59 -15.38 0.53
N HIS A 219 21.42 -15.17 1.08
CA HIS A 219 21.23 -14.44 2.34
C HIS A 219 21.12 -15.41 3.50
N GLY A 220 21.69 -15.02 4.66
CA GLY A 220 21.54 -15.72 5.93
C GLY A 220 20.10 -15.74 6.46
N ALA A 221 19.89 -16.28 7.64
CA ALA A 221 18.61 -16.60 8.26
C ALA A 221 17.58 -15.43 8.33
N LEU A 222 16.85 -15.18 7.23
CA LEU A 222 15.80 -14.14 7.14
C LEU A 222 14.74 -14.25 8.23
N LEU A 223 14.40 -15.49 8.65
CA LEU A 223 13.45 -15.73 9.74
C LEU A 223 14.01 -15.25 11.09
N SER A 224 15.31 -15.40 11.32
CA SER A 224 15.97 -14.85 12.52
C SER A 224 15.92 -13.33 12.52
N ASP A 225 16.25 -12.70 11.41
CA ASP A 225 16.20 -11.23 11.28
C ASP A 225 14.79 -10.65 11.48
N ALA A 226 13.77 -11.35 10.97
CA ALA A 226 12.38 -10.99 11.17
C ALA A 226 11.94 -11.16 12.64
N TRP A 227 12.38 -12.24 13.29
CA TRP A 227 12.12 -12.46 14.71
C TRP A 227 12.78 -11.41 15.60
N ASP A 228 14.04 -11.11 15.34
CA ASP A 228 14.77 -10.08 16.07
C ASP A 228 14.12 -8.70 15.91
N GLY A 229 13.66 -8.38 14.68
CA GLY A 229 12.88 -7.19 14.40
C GLY A 229 11.57 -7.15 15.19
N LEU A 230 10.85 -8.28 15.29
CA LEU A 230 9.61 -8.39 16.06
C LEU A 230 9.85 -8.19 17.56
N VAL A 231 10.89 -8.80 18.10
CA VAL A 231 11.30 -8.64 19.51
C VAL A 231 11.69 -7.19 19.79
N TYR A 232 12.42 -6.54 18.87
CA TYR A 232 12.76 -5.14 18.98
C TYR A 232 11.53 -4.24 19.01
N VAL A 233 10.58 -4.42 18.08
CA VAL A 233 9.33 -3.65 18.02
C VAL A 233 8.51 -3.86 19.30
N ALA A 234 8.40 -5.09 19.80
CA ALA A 234 7.65 -5.42 20.99
C ALA A 234 8.24 -4.79 22.27
N LYS A 235 9.58 -4.68 22.33
CA LYS A 235 10.29 -4.08 23.47
C LYS A 235 10.35 -2.56 23.40
N HIS A 236 10.31 -1.96 22.20
CA HIS A 236 10.44 -0.53 22.03
C HIS A 236 9.08 0.19 22.26
N PRO A 237 8.94 1.04 23.30
CA PRO A 237 7.64 1.60 23.69
C PRO A 237 6.90 2.33 22.56
N THR A 238 7.61 3.19 21.81
CA THR A 238 7.02 3.92 20.67
C THR A 238 6.55 2.98 19.57
N LEU A 239 7.38 2.02 19.13
CA LEU A 239 7.04 1.12 18.02
C LEU A 239 5.90 0.17 18.40
N ARG A 240 5.88 -0.30 19.64
CA ARG A 240 4.77 -1.11 20.17
C ARG A 240 3.47 -0.30 20.21
N GLY A 241 3.52 0.93 20.72
CA GLY A 241 2.38 1.85 20.74
C GLY A 241 1.84 2.12 19.33
N LEU A 242 2.72 2.40 18.37
CA LEU A 242 2.36 2.58 16.96
C LEU A 242 1.78 1.29 16.35
N ALA A 243 2.38 0.13 16.62
CA ALA A 243 1.87 -1.14 16.10
C ALA A 243 0.42 -1.38 16.53
N ILE A 244 0.09 -1.16 17.79
CA ILE A 244 -1.26 -1.39 18.32
C ILE A 244 -2.23 -0.31 17.82
N SER A 245 -1.89 0.97 17.97
CA SER A 245 -2.80 2.07 17.63
C SER A 245 -3.09 2.15 16.13
N VAL A 246 -2.07 2.01 15.27
CA VAL A 246 -2.24 2.05 13.82
C VAL A 246 -2.95 0.80 13.30
N SER A 247 -2.68 -0.39 13.85
CA SER A 247 -3.46 -1.59 13.50
C SER A 247 -4.93 -1.41 13.85
N THR A 248 -5.25 -0.83 15.00
CA THR A 248 -6.63 -0.54 15.42
C THR A 248 -7.30 0.45 14.45
N ASN A 249 -6.60 1.53 14.06
CA ASN A 249 -7.07 2.48 13.05
C ASN A 249 -7.27 1.79 11.68
N ASN A 250 -6.39 0.88 11.29
CA ASN A 250 -6.52 0.14 10.04
C ASN A 250 -7.66 -0.90 10.07
N ILE A 251 -8.00 -1.47 11.24
CA ILE A 251 -9.24 -2.27 11.39
C ILE A 251 -10.47 -1.38 11.11
N ALA A 252 -10.50 -0.18 11.66
CA ALA A 252 -11.58 0.78 11.39
C ALA A 252 -11.67 1.12 9.90
N ASN A 253 -10.52 1.33 9.24
CA ASN A 253 -10.46 1.60 7.80
C ASN A 253 -10.98 0.41 6.97
N GLY A 254 -10.64 -0.83 7.32
CA GLY A 254 -11.17 -2.02 6.66
C GLY A 254 -12.68 -2.18 6.78
N LEU A 255 -13.25 -1.94 7.97
CA LEU A 255 -14.70 -1.88 8.20
C LEU A 255 -15.36 -0.82 7.30
N PHE A 256 -14.79 0.38 7.29
CA PHE A 256 -15.28 1.50 6.49
C PHE A 256 -15.20 1.20 4.98
N PHE A 257 -14.13 0.54 4.54
CA PHE A 257 -13.91 0.17 3.13
C PHE A 257 -15.01 -0.76 2.59
N ILE A 258 -15.57 -1.64 3.42
CA ILE A 258 -16.71 -2.49 3.06
C ILE A 258 -18.05 -1.76 3.27
N GLY A 259 -18.17 -0.98 4.34
CA GLY A 259 -19.41 -0.28 4.69
C GLY A 259 -19.77 0.87 3.74
N LEU A 260 -18.78 1.63 3.26
CA LEU A 260 -19.02 2.78 2.38
C LEU A 260 -19.70 2.39 1.04
N PRO A 261 -19.20 1.41 0.26
CA PRO A 261 -19.89 0.97 -0.95
C PRO A 261 -21.33 0.54 -0.70
N VAL A 262 -21.57 -0.24 0.37
CA VAL A 262 -22.92 -0.70 0.70
C VAL A 262 -23.82 0.49 1.07
N LEU A 263 -23.35 1.44 1.88
CA LEU A 263 -24.09 2.66 2.22
C LEU A 263 -24.48 3.45 0.97
N VAL A 264 -23.52 3.65 0.05
CA VAL A 264 -23.73 4.40 -1.19
C VAL A 264 -24.77 3.72 -2.08
N LEU A 265 -24.62 2.40 -2.29
CA LEU A 265 -25.46 1.64 -3.20
C LEU A 265 -26.88 1.42 -2.66
N THR A 266 -27.07 1.30 -1.32
CA THR A 266 -28.35 0.93 -0.72
C THR A 266 -29.13 2.12 -0.15
N ARG A 267 -28.46 3.17 0.37
CA ARG A 267 -29.13 4.27 1.06
C ARG A 267 -29.02 5.61 0.36
N LEU A 268 -27.84 5.91 -0.22
CA LEU A 268 -27.63 7.21 -0.85
C LEU A 268 -28.07 7.23 -2.32
N GLY A 269 -28.57 6.11 -2.86
CA GLY A 269 -29.03 6.02 -4.25
C GLY A 269 -27.92 6.23 -5.28
N GLY A 270 -26.66 6.02 -4.87
CA GLY A 270 -25.49 6.14 -5.75
C GLY A 270 -25.19 4.83 -6.47
N GLY A 271 -24.23 4.88 -7.40
CA GLY A 271 -23.73 3.73 -8.13
C GLY A 271 -22.23 3.54 -7.94
N PRO A 272 -21.63 2.57 -8.64
CA PRO A 272 -20.20 2.26 -8.56
C PRO A 272 -19.28 3.46 -8.84
N ALA A 273 -19.66 4.35 -9.77
CA ALA A 273 -18.90 5.55 -10.09
C ALA A 273 -18.77 6.48 -8.87
N GLN A 274 -19.88 6.71 -8.13
CA GLN A 274 -19.88 7.57 -6.95
C GLN A 274 -19.03 6.95 -5.82
N VAL A 275 -19.04 5.63 -5.65
CA VAL A 275 -18.14 4.95 -4.71
C VAL A 275 -16.68 5.24 -5.04
N GLY A 276 -16.29 5.06 -6.31
CA GLY A 276 -14.93 5.36 -6.77
C GLY A 276 -14.55 6.84 -6.60
N GLN A 277 -15.49 7.76 -6.91
CA GLN A 277 -15.31 9.20 -6.75
C GLN A 277 -15.09 9.60 -5.28
N LEU A 278 -15.84 9.02 -4.35
CA LEU A 278 -15.68 9.27 -2.92
C LEU A 278 -14.31 8.85 -2.41
N PHE A 279 -13.82 7.67 -2.78
CA PHE A 279 -12.46 7.24 -2.44
C PHE A 279 -11.40 8.12 -3.08
N ALA A 280 -11.56 8.50 -4.35
CA ALA A 280 -10.65 9.40 -5.05
C ALA A 280 -10.60 10.79 -4.38
N LEU A 281 -11.75 11.31 -3.99
CA LEU A 281 -11.87 12.60 -3.30
C LEU A 281 -11.10 12.60 -1.97
N SER A 282 -11.26 11.55 -1.17
CA SER A 282 -10.47 11.36 0.05
C SER A 282 -8.96 11.25 -0.26
N GLY A 283 -8.57 10.52 -1.30
CA GLY A 283 -7.18 10.40 -1.72
C GLY A 283 -6.57 11.74 -2.19
N ILE A 284 -7.30 12.52 -2.97
CA ILE A 284 -6.86 13.85 -3.43
C ILE A 284 -6.64 14.78 -2.24
N THR A 285 -7.60 14.84 -1.31
CA THR A 285 -7.47 15.68 -0.12
C THR A 285 -6.35 15.21 0.81
N ALA A 286 -6.12 13.92 0.93
CA ALA A 286 -4.96 13.38 1.65
C ALA A 286 -3.64 13.84 1.02
N ALA A 287 -3.51 13.76 -0.31
CA ALA A 287 -2.31 14.24 -1.01
C ALA A 287 -2.07 15.74 -0.82
N ILE A 288 -3.12 16.56 -0.95
CA ILE A 288 -3.04 18.02 -0.69
C ILE A 288 -2.65 18.27 0.77
N SER A 289 -3.25 17.52 1.70
CA SER A 289 -2.98 17.61 3.13
C SER A 289 -1.52 17.29 3.48
N VAL A 290 -0.96 16.22 2.91
CA VAL A 290 0.47 15.89 3.08
C VAL A 290 1.36 17.03 2.62
N LEU A 291 1.09 17.65 1.46
CA LEU A 291 1.87 18.76 0.93
C LEU A 291 1.75 20.02 1.80
N PHE A 292 0.57 20.26 2.36
CA PHE A 292 0.33 21.41 3.23
C PHE A 292 0.97 21.23 4.60
N PHE A 293 0.65 20.13 5.29
CA PHE A 293 1.13 19.87 6.65
C PHE A 293 2.61 19.46 6.71
N GLY A 294 3.17 18.93 5.62
CA GLY A 294 4.59 18.61 5.51
C GLY A 294 5.53 19.82 5.64
N ARG A 295 4.98 21.04 5.52
CA ARG A 295 5.72 22.29 5.72
C ARG A 295 5.91 22.64 7.21
N PHE A 296 5.11 22.03 8.07
CA PHE A 296 5.14 22.30 9.51
C PHE A 296 5.93 21.19 10.23
N GLY A 297 6.82 21.61 11.14
CA GLY A 297 7.54 20.65 12.00
C GLY A 297 6.57 19.92 12.94
N THR A 298 6.77 18.61 13.08
CA THR A 298 5.95 17.76 13.95
C THR A 298 6.60 17.52 15.32
N GLU A 299 7.86 17.91 15.51
CA GLU A 299 8.66 17.63 16.68
C GLU A 299 8.00 18.14 17.97
N GLY A 300 7.94 17.28 19.00
CA GLY A 300 7.28 17.57 20.28
C GLY A 300 5.74 17.55 20.23
N ARG A 301 5.14 17.49 19.04
CA ARG A 301 3.67 17.46 18.87
C ARG A 301 3.16 16.19 18.17
N GLU A 302 4.05 15.18 17.99
CA GLU A 302 3.72 13.97 17.22
C GLU A 302 2.52 13.22 17.81
N ARG A 303 2.54 13.02 19.14
CA ARG A 303 1.49 12.28 19.85
C ARG A 303 0.10 12.94 19.73
N PRO A 304 -0.09 14.25 20.03
CA PRO A 304 -1.38 14.90 19.89
C PRO A 304 -1.81 15.04 18.42
N LEU A 305 -0.89 15.26 17.48
CA LEU A 305 -1.23 15.30 16.05
C LEU A 305 -1.74 13.97 15.55
N MET A 306 -1.09 12.86 15.91
CA MET A 306 -1.52 11.52 15.49
C MET A 306 -2.87 11.14 16.09
N ALA A 307 -3.05 11.33 17.40
CA ALA A 307 -4.31 11.05 18.07
C ALA A 307 -5.44 11.96 17.55
N GLY A 308 -5.17 13.25 17.36
CA GLY A 308 -6.12 14.20 16.77
C GLY A 308 -6.54 13.82 15.36
N SER A 309 -5.59 13.38 14.52
CA SER A 309 -5.90 12.90 13.16
C SER A 309 -6.82 11.67 13.20
N MET A 310 -6.57 10.70 14.08
CA MET A 310 -7.44 9.53 14.24
C MET A 310 -8.86 9.94 14.69
N LEU A 311 -9.01 10.90 15.59
CA LEU A 311 -10.31 11.42 16.00
C LEU A 311 -11.05 12.12 14.85
N VAL A 312 -10.34 12.92 14.03
CA VAL A 312 -10.92 13.59 12.86
C VAL A 312 -11.32 12.58 11.78
N ILE A 313 -10.52 11.52 11.56
CA ILE A 313 -10.91 10.40 10.68
C ILE A 313 -12.19 9.73 11.22
N GLY A 314 -12.24 9.44 12.51
CA GLY A 314 -13.42 8.88 13.15
C GLY A 314 -14.65 9.79 13.02
N LEU A 315 -14.48 11.11 13.16
CA LEU A 315 -15.56 12.08 12.90
C LEU A 315 -16.03 12.02 11.43
N GLY A 316 -15.10 11.93 10.46
CA GLY A 316 -15.45 11.75 9.06
C GLY A 316 -16.25 10.48 8.81
N TYR A 317 -15.92 9.36 9.46
CA TYR A 317 -16.69 8.12 9.39
C TYR A 317 -18.08 8.28 10.01
N LEU A 318 -18.20 8.97 11.15
CA LEU A 318 -19.48 9.29 11.78
C LEU A 318 -20.34 10.16 10.85
N LEU A 319 -19.78 11.20 10.27
CA LEU A 319 -20.49 12.06 9.32
C LEU A 319 -20.93 11.27 8.08
N THR A 320 -20.10 10.33 7.59
CA THR A 320 -20.48 9.43 6.49
C THR A 320 -21.66 8.53 6.89
N LEU A 321 -21.64 7.95 8.08
CA LEU A 321 -22.76 7.14 8.61
C LEU A 321 -24.07 7.94 8.68
N LEU A 322 -23.98 9.19 9.11
CA LEU A 322 -25.13 10.08 9.30
C LEU A 322 -25.52 10.83 8.01
N SER A 323 -24.87 10.54 6.87
CA SER A 323 -25.07 11.29 5.63
C SER A 323 -26.50 11.17 5.09
N PRO A 324 -27.21 12.29 4.94
CA PRO A 324 -28.53 12.32 4.30
C PRO A 324 -28.46 12.37 2.78
N SER A 325 -27.28 12.63 2.21
CA SER A 325 -27.10 12.79 0.77
C SER A 325 -25.66 12.48 0.36
N MET A 326 -25.48 12.26 -0.94
CA MET A 326 -24.17 12.04 -1.56
C MET A 326 -23.22 13.21 -1.33
N LEU A 327 -23.72 14.44 -1.41
CA LEU A 327 -22.90 15.65 -1.20
C LEU A 327 -22.36 15.70 0.24
N PHE A 328 -23.20 15.34 1.22
CA PHE A 328 -22.77 15.31 2.62
C PHE A 328 -21.70 14.21 2.84
N ALA A 329 -21.88 13.03 2.24
CA ALA A 329 -20.88 11.97 2.26
C ALA A 329 -19.55 12.43 1.60
N ALA A 330 -19.61 13.18 0.50
CA ALA A 330 -18.43 13.78 -0.14
C ALA A 330 -17.68 14.73 0.80
N VAL A 331 -18.38 15.60 1.50
CA VAL A 331 -17.77 16.50 2.51
C VAL A 331 -17.15 15.70 3.66
N ALA A 332 -17.81 14.63 4.12
CA ALA A 332 -17.23 13.75 5.13
C ALA A 332 -15.92 13.09 4.68
N LEU A 333 -15.85 12.64 3.43
CA LEU A 333 -14.63 12.05 2.85
C LEU A 333 -13.51 13.07 2.62
N LEU A 334 -13.83 14.34 2.32
CA LEU A 334 -12.86 15.44 2.32
C LEU A 334 -12.19 15.60 3.70
N ILE A 335 -12.97 15.52 4.78
CA ILE A 335 -12.49 15.60 6.16
C ILE A 335 -11.57 14.41 6.47
N VAL A 336 -11.95 13.20 6.08
CA VAL A 336 -11.12 11.99 6.24
C VAL A 336 -9.77 12.17 5.53
N GLY A 337 -9.78 12.58 4.27
CA GLY A 337 -8.54 12.80 3.52
C GLY A 337 -7.66 13.89 4.13
N LEU A 338 -8.27 15.00 4.57
CA LEU A 338 -7.53 16.08 5.23
C LEU A 338 -6.80 15.64 6.49
N ALA A 339 -7.39 14.74 7.27
CA ALA A 339 -6.79 14.20 8.49
C ALA A 339 -5.74 13.10 8.22
N THR A 340 -5.81 12.42 7.07
CA THR A 340 -4.86 11.36 6.69
C THR A 340 -3.45 11.93 6.48
N GLY A 341 -3.31 13.13 5.92
CA GLY A 341 -2.01 13.76 5.69
C GLY A 341 -1.14 13.91 6.93
N PRO A 342 -1.56 14.64 7.97
CA PRO A 342 -0.80 14.76 9.22
C PRO A 342 -0.62 13.41 9.94
N PHE A 343 -1.57 12.48 9.85
CA PHE A 343 -1.43 11.13 10.36
C PHE A 343 -0.23 10.42 9.74
N ASP A 344 -0.13 10.37 8.43
CA ASP A 344 0.95 9.69 7.72
C ASP A 344 2.31 10.35 7.97
N ILE A 345 2.39 11.69 7.94
CA ILE A 345 3.62 12.42 8.22
C ILE A 345 4.15 12.05 9.60
N VAL A 346 3.28 12.11 10.62
CA VAL A 346 3.68 11.82 12.00
C VAL A 346 4.06 10.35 12.16
N LEU A 347 3.30 9.43 11.59
CA LEU A 347 3.58 8.01 11.64
C LEU A 347 4.98 7.67 11.13
N PHE A 348 5.34 8.19 9.95
CA PHE A 348 6.63 7.91 9.33
C PHE A 348 7.77 8.63 10.04
N THR A 349 7.62 9.92 10.37
CA THR A 349 8.66 10.71 11.02
C THR A 349 8.96 10.23 12.45
N MET A 350 7.93 9.89 13.23
CA MET A 350 8.10 9.36 14.57
C MET A 350 8.84 8.02 14.56
N ARG A 351 8.47 7.14 13.63
CA ARG A 351 9.16 5.86 13.45
C ARG A 351 10.62 6.04 13.08
N GLN A 352 10.93 6.95 12.15
CA GLN A 352 12.31 7.22 11.73
C GLN A 352 13.15 7.86 12.85
N ARG A 353 12.60 8.85 13.56
CA ARG A 353 13.33 9.56 14.61
C ARG A 353 13.58 8.72 15.85
N ARG A 354 12.68 7.78 16.17
CA ARG A 354 12.71 7.03 17.42
C ARG A 354 13.20 5.59 17.28
N THR A 355 13.67 5.21 16.11
CA THR A 355 14.28 3.88 15.88
C THR A 355 15.80 4.04 15.75
N ASP A 356 16.55 3.21 16.46
CA ASP A 356 18.00 3.15 16.33
C ASP A 356 18.39 2.90 14.86
N PRO A 357 19.34 3.66 14.28
CA PRO A 357 19.79 3.47 12.90
C PRO A 357 20.21 2.04 12.56
N ALA A 358 20.79 1.30 13.52
CA ALA A 358 21.18 -0.10 13.33
C ALA A 358 19.97 -1.05 13.14
N TRP A 359 18.79 -0.67 13.66
CA TRP A 359 17.55 -1.44 13.61
C TRP A 359 16.53 -0.91 12.61
N LEU A 360 16.79 0.26 12.01
CA LEU A 360 15.80 1.01 11.23
C LEU A 360 15.14 0.14 10.15
N GLY A 361 15.91 -0.59 9.36
CA GLY A 361 15.37 -1.43 8.28
C GLY A 361 14.48 -2.58 8.78
N ARG A 362 14.96 -3.35 9.78
CA ARG A 362 14.24 -4.50 10.32
C ARG A 362 13.00 -4.07 11.10
N ALA A 363 13.14 -3.10 11.99
CA ALA A 363 12.04 -2.56 12.79
C ALA A 363 10.97 -1.90 11.91
N PHE A 364 11.38 -1.18 10.85
CA PHE A 364 10.45 -0.57 9.92
C PHE A 364 9.62 -1.62 9.17
N ALA A 365 10.26 -2.66 8.62
CA ALA A 365 9.59 -3.73 7.91
C ALA A 365 8.56 -4.45 8.78
N VAL A 366 8.95 -4.86 10.00
CA VAL A 366 8.06 -5.54 10.95
C VAL A 366 6.92 -4.62 11.40
N SER A 367 7.22 -3.38 11.77
CA SER A 367 6.21 -2.42 12.22
C SER A 367 5.19 -2.10 11.11
N MET A 368 5.63 -1.99 9.84
CA MET A 368 4.72 -1.82 8.71
C MET A 368 3.83 -3.04 8.50
N SER A 369 4.38 -4.24 8.55
CA SER A 369 3.60 -5.48 8.41
C SER A 369 2.54 -5.59 9.49
N LEU A 370 2.88 -5.30 10.75
CA LEU A 370 1.91 -5.28 11.86
C LEU A 370 0.80 -4.26 11.62
N ASN A 371 1.13 -3.08 11.12
CA ASN A 371 0.13 -2.05 10.82
C ASN A 371 -0.82 -2.50 9.70
N PHE A 372 -0.29 -3.10 8.65
CA PHE A 372 -1.10 -3.53 7.50
C PHE A 372 -2.05 -4.68 7.81
N VAL A 373 -1.77 -5.54 8.80
CA VAL A 373 -2.67 -6.63 9.20
C VAL A 373 -4.04 -6.13 9.63
N GLY A 374 -4.13 -4.92 10.19
CA GLY A 374 -5.40 -4.34 10.63
C GLY A 374 -6.43 -4.21 9.51
N PHE A 375 -6.02 -3.76 8.31
CA PHE A 375 -6.94 -3.52 7.20
C PHE A 375 -7.68 -4.78 6.71
N PRO A 376 -7.04 -5.89 6.36
CA PRO A 376 -7.74 -7.11 5.97
C PRO A 376 -8.62 -7.66 7.10
N VAL A 377 -8.16 -7.63 8.37
CA VAL A 377 -8.98 -8.04 9.52
C VAL A 377 -10.24 -7.18 9.61
N GLY A 378 -10.11 -5.86 9.49
CA GLY A 378 -11.25 -4.94 9.48
C GLY A 378 -12.21 -5.18 8.31
N SER A 379 -11.68 -5.50 7.11
CA SER A 379 -12.51 -5.83 5.95
C SER A 379 -13.28 -7.14 6.13
N GLY A 380 -12.64 -8.16 6.70
CA GLY A 380 -13.31 -9.41 7.07
C GLY A 380 -14.43 -9.20 8.11
N LEU A 381 -14.14 -8.41 9.16
CA LEU A 381 -15.16 -8.01 10.16
C LEU A 381 -16.29 -7.18 9.52
N GLY A 382 -15.94 -6.28 8.58
CA GLY A 382 -16.92 -5.50 7.82
C GLY A 382 -17.87 -6.41 7.04
N GLY A 383 -17.32 -7.42 6.36
CA GLY A 383 -18.11 -8.45 5.68
C GLY A 383 -19.07 -9.20 6.60
N ALA A 384 -18.64 -9.51 7.82
CA ALA A 384 -19.47 -10.21 8.79
C ALA A 384 -20.56 -9.30 9.43
N ILE A 385 -20.28 -8.02 9.64
CA ILE A 385 -21.15 -7.11 10.40
C ILE A 385 -22.10 -6.31 9.49
N VAL A 386 -21.64 -5.86 8.31
CA VAL A 386 -22.47 -5.04 7.39
C VAL A 386 -23.80 -5.72 7.01
N PRO A 387 -23.86 -7.05 6.75
CA PRO A 387 -25.13 -7.71 6.51
C PRO A 387 -26.13 -7.65 7.67
N LEU A 388 -25.62 -7.51 8.90
CA LEU A 388 -26.45 -7.39 10.10
C LEU A 388 -26.93 -5.95 10.29
N SER A 389 -26.01 -4.99 10.18
CA SER A 389 -26.30 -3.55 10.25
C SER A 389 -25.11 -2.74 9.74
N ILE A 390 -25.37 -1.87 8.79
CA ILE A 390 -24.38 -0.87 8.30
C ILE A 390 -24.02 0.09 9.44
N GLU A 391 -25.01 0.47 10.26
CA GLU A 391 -24.81 1.36 11.40
C GLU A 391 -23.84 0.76 12.42
N LEU A 392 -24.01 -0.52 12.72
CA LEU A 392 -23.12 -1.23 13.63
C LEU A 392 -21.69 -1.28 13.09
N ALA A 393 -21.51 -1.60 11.80
CA ALA A 393 -20.21 -1.69 11.17
C ALA A 393 -19.49 -0.33 11.15
N LEU A 394 -20.18 0.72 10.69
CA LEU A 394 -19.61 2.07 10.63
C LEU A 394 -19.46 2.69 12.02
N GLY A 395 -20.40 2.44 12.94
CA GLY A 395 -20.29 2.85 14.34
C GLY A 395 -19.10 2.21 15.05
N LEU A 396 -18.83 0.93 14.77
CA LEU A 396 -17.63 0.25 15.26
C LEU A 396 -16.35 0.86 14.66
N ALA A 397 -16.36 1.22 13.37
CA ALA A 397 -15.22 1.93 12.75
C ALA A 397 -14.94 3.27 13.42
N VAL A 398 -15.98 4.05 13.76
CA VAL A 398 -15.87 5.29 14.55
C VAL A 398 -15.24 5.00 15.92
N THR A 399 -15.80 4.03 16.65
CA THR A 399 -15.34 3.66 17.99
C THR A 399 -13.88 3.22 17.98
N LEU A 400 -13.48 2.41 16.99
CA LEU A 400 -12.09 1.95 16.85
C LEU A 400 -11.13 3.11 16.56
N ASN A 401 -11.52 4.15 15.82
CA ASN A 401 -10.69 5.35 15.65
C ASN A 401 -10.51 6.11 16.98
N VAL A 402 -11.56 6.22 17.80
CA VAL A 402 -11.46 6.81 19.13
C VAL A 402 -10.55 5.96 20.02
N VAL A 403 -10.71 4.65 20.01
CA VAL A 403 -9.86 3.71 20.77
C VAL A 403 -8.42 3.81 20.30
N ALA A 404 -8.14 3.89 18.98
CA ALA A 404 -6.80 4.06 18.42
C ALA A 404 -6.16 5.38 18.90
N ALA A 405 -6.92 6.47 18.92
CA ALA A 405 -6.45 7.76 19.45
C ALA A 405 -6.11 7.67 20.95
N VAL A 406 -6.95 7.03 21.76
CA VAL A 406 -6.70 6.81 23.19
C VAL A 406 -5.46 5.93 23.38
N ILE A 407 -5.33 4.83 22.65
CA ILE A 407 -4.14 3.96 22.68
C ILE A 407 -2.88 4.77 22.33
N THR A 408 -2.93 5.59 21.26
CA THR A 408 -1.82 6.47 20.89
C THR A 408 -1.44 7.37 22.08
N PHE A 409 -2.43 7.98 22.72
CA PHE A 409 -2.19 8.90 23.82
C PHE A 409 -1.61 8.22 25.07
N LEU A 410 -2.01 6.99 25.36
CA LEU A 410 -1.59 6.25 26.53
C LEU A 410 -0.25 5.50 26.34
N THR A 411 0.02 4.99 25.13
CA THR A 411 1.14 4.06 24.92
C THR A 411 2.32 4.66 24.18
N VAL A 412 2.12 5.73 23.40
CA VAL A 412 3.20 6.41 22.70
C VAL A 412 3.81 7.48 23.63
N PRO A 413 5.10 7.42 23.96
CA PRO A 413 5.75 8.43 24.81
C PRO A 413 5.67 9.84 24.22
N ALA A 414 5.50 10.85 25.07
CA ALA A 414 5.37 12.24 24.62
C ALA A 414 6.68 12.82 24.08
N GLN A 415 7.83 12.41 24.65
CA GLN A 415 9.17 12.85 24.24
C GLN A 415 10.13 11.65 24.21
N HIS A 416 11.33 11.86 23.63
CA HIS A 416 12.42 10.89 23.71
C HIS A 416 12.76 10.63 25.19
N SER A 417 12.49 9.43 25.66
CA SER A 417 13.05 8.92 26.92
C SER A 417 14.35 8.23 26.62
#